data_d53cc1d41135a242d3ea03f33134bd58
#
_entry.id   d53cc1d41135a242d3ea03f33134bd58
#
_cell.length_a   1.000
_cell.length_b   1.000
_cell.length_c   1.000
_cell.angle_alpha   90.00
_cell.angle_beta   90.00
_cell.angle_gamma   90.00
#
_symmetry.space_group_name_H-M   'P 1'
#
loop_
_entity.id
_entity.type
_entity.pdbx_description
1 polymer ?
#
loop_
_entity_poly.entity_id
_entity_poly.type
_entity_poly.pdbx_seq_one_letter_code
_entity_poly.pdbx_strand_id
1 'polypeptide(L)'
;MIKNINIKHSLSTRKMRFDLFKTCFFSFTILSFTVVNTFPQVNPVLKDVFKDYFMIGAALNQAQSSGKDMFSVNLVKKHFNTVTPENILKWESVHPEPEKYNFEPADTFVDFGKKNNLFIVGHTLIWHNQTPKWVFEDEQGNPVDRETLLNRMRSHIHTVIGRYKGRINGWDVVNEALDEDGTLRQSQWLEIIGDDYLIKAFEFAHEADPDAELYYNDYSLENEPKRNGAIKLIKKLLAEGVKIDGVGLQGHYKMDWPTTSQLDSTIKAFAALGIKIMITELDVDVLPYDWQNHGADITLNIELQEELNPYKNGLPDSVQQSLAKRYASLFDVLTNNNETVSRVTFWGVSDKDSWLNNWPVRGRMNYPLLFDRNGEPKPAFEAVIKEADKQNY
;
A
#
# COMPACT_ATOMS: atom_id res chain seq x y z
N MET A 1 -83.14 71.42 -9.51
CA MET A 1 -84.57 71.42 -9.12
C MET A 1 -84.71 70.52 -7.90
N ILE A 2 -84.98 71.15 -6.77
CA ILE A 2 -86.11 70.85 -5.88
C ILE A 2 -86.05 69.44 -5.29
N LYS A 3 -86.15 69.22 -4.00
CA LYS A 3 -86.49 69.93 -2.74
C LYS A 3 -86.07 69.06 -1.55
N ASN A 4 -85.70 69.75 -0.50
CA ASN A 4 -85.75 69.35 0.89
C ASN A 4 -86.95 68.52 1.30
N ILE A 5 -86.81 67.73 2.35
CA ILE A 5 -87.61 67.80 3.57
C ILE A 5 -86.91 67.12 4.73
N ASN A 6 -86.77 67.87 5.82
CA ASN A 6 -86.54 67.50 7.20
C ASN A 6 -87.71 66.82 7.84
N ILE A 7 -87.54 65.91 8.76
CA ILE A 7 -88.32 65.82 10.02
C ILE A 7 -87.47 65.18 11.15
N LYS A 8 -87.51 65.87 12.27
CA LYS A 8 -86.97 65.50 13.61
C LYS A 8 -87.95 64.57 14.30
N HIS A 9 -87.45 63.71 15.19
CA HIS A 9 -87.82 63.46 16.60
C HIS A 9 -87.21 62.18 17.04
N SER A 10 -86.60 62.07 18.11
CA SER A 10 -86.64 62.33 19.58
C SER A 10 -86.31 61.02 20.38
N LEU A 11 -85.25 61.13 21.16
CA LEU A 11 -85.00 60.53 22.47
C LEU A 11 -85.53 59.11 22.81
N SER A 12 -84.56 58.15 23.09
CA SER A 12 -84.63 57.46 24.36
C SER A 12 -83.27 56.77 24.67
N THR A 13 -82.72 57.13 25.83
CA THR A 13 -81.55 56.58 26.44
C THR A 13 -81.79 55.18 26.94
N ARG A 14 -80.95 54.22 26.58
CA ARG A 14 -80.71 53.02 27.38
C ARG A 14 -79.22 52.65 27.31
N LYS A 15 -78.55 52.83 28.44
CA LYS A 15 -77.20 52.29 28.68
C LYS A 15 -77.28 50.78 28.66
N MET A 16 -76.55 50.21 27.76
CA MET A 16 -76.16 48.78 27.84
C MET A 16 -74.67 48.67 27.88
N ARG A 17 -74.17 48.12 28.96
CA ARG A 17 -72.75 47.75 29.17
C ARG A 17 -72.40 46.67 28.13
N PHE A 18 -71.43 46.91 27.30
CA PHE A 18 -70.75 45.85 26.55
C PHE A 18 -69.50 45.47 27.28
N ASP A 19 -69.48 44.25 27.76
CA ASP A 19 -68.28 43.58 28.29
C ASP A 19 -67.26 43.32 27.18
N LEU A 20 -66.07 43.80 27.41
CA LEU A 20 -64.88 43.57 26.54
C LEU A 20 -64.44 42.13 26.60
N PHE A 21 -64.83 41.30 25.61
CA PHE A 21 -64.18 40.01 25.40
C PHE A 21 -62.77 40.23 24.90
N LYS A 22 -61.76 40.00 25.79
CA LYS A 22 -60.35 39.89 25.41
C LYS A 22 -60.17 38.55 24.71
N THR A 23 -60.09 38.55 23.36
CA THR A 23 -59.65 37.40 22.59
C THR A 23 -58.16 37.28 22.72
N CYS A 24 -57.65 36.36 23.58
CA CYS A 24 -56.27 35.94 23.62
C CYS A 24 -55.96 35.10 22.37
N PHE A 25 -55.23 35.64 21.42
CA PHE A 25 -54.59 34.90 20.36
C PHE A 25 -53.42 34.12 21.01
N PHE A 26 -53.58 32.83 21.27
CA PHE A 26 -52.47 31.93 21.59
C PHE A 26 -51.78 31.59 20.27
N SER A 27 -50.66 32.30 19.96
CA SER A 27 -49.73 31.86 18.89
C SER A 27 -49.03 30.59 19.36
N PHE A 28 -49.46 29.43 18.85
CA PHE A 28 -48.78 28.16 18.99
C PHE A 28 -47.55 28.18 18.05
N THR A 29 -46.40 28.57 18.56
CA THR A 29 -45.12 28.37 17.87
C THR A 29 -44.79 26.90 17.95
N ILE A 30 -45.04 26.15 16.86
CA ILE A 30 -44.56 24.75 16.74
C ILE A 30 -43.05 24.82 16.55
N LEU A 31 -42.31 24.59 17.63
CA LEU A 31 -40.87 24.40 17.59
C LEU A 31 -40.62 23.00 17.01
N SER A 32 -40.39 22.93 15.69
CA SER A 32 -39.98 21.69 15.04
C SER A 32 -38.56 21.35 15.51
N PHE A 33 -38.45 20.51 16.49
CA PHE A 33 -37.15 19.84 16.83
C PHE A 33 -36.84 18.86 15.69
N THR A 34 -36.01 19.28 14.74
CA THR A 34 -35.31 18.34 13.86
C THR A 34 -34.33 17.57 14.74
N VAL A 35 -34.70 16.36 15.13
CA VAL A 35 -33.75 15.40 15.71
C VAL A 35 -32.78 15.04 14.58
N VAL A 36 -31.64 15.72 14.54
CA VAL A 36 -30.51 15.25 13.75
C VAL A 36 -30.05 13.97 14.43
N ASN A 37 -30.46 12.84 13.93
CA ASN A 37 -29.87 11.55 14.30
C ASN A 37 -28.42 11.57 13.80
N THR A 38 -27.51 12.07 14.60
CA THR A 38 -26.10 11.81 14.45
C THR A 38 -25.85 10.37 14.81
N PHE A 39 -26.03 9.45 13.84
CA PHE A 39 -25.40 8.14 13.97
C PHE A 39 -23.90 8.42 14.15
N PRO A 40 -23.23 7.74 15.10
CA PRO A 40 -21.78 7.85 15.19
C PRO A 40 -21.24 7.45 13.80
N GLN A 41 -20.53 8.38 13.16
CA GLN A 41 -19.89 8.12 11.88
C GLN A 41 -18.81 7.06 12.18
N VAL A 42 -19.12 5.81 11.93
CA VAL A 42 -18.15 4.72 12.05
C VAL A 42 -17.13 4.99 10.98
N ASN A 43 -15.94 5.44 11.38
CA ASN A 43 -14.85 5.64 10.44
C ASN A 43 -14.58 4.29 9.75
N PRO A 44 -14.67 4.21 8.41
CA PRO A 44 -14.51 2.97 7.69
C PRO A 44 -13.13 2.35 7.97
N VAL A 45 -13.06 1.03 7.95
CA VAL A 45 -11.85 0.25 8.21
C VAL A 45 -11.44 -0.42 6.90
N LEU A 46 -10.23 -0.13 6.40
CA LEU A 46 -9.78 -0.61 5.09
C LEU A 46 -9.98 -2.12 4.90
N LYS A 47 -9.47 -2.95 5.81
CA LYS A 47 -9.55 -4.41 5.70
C LYS A 47 -10.99 -4.94 5.69
N ASP A 48 -11.93 -4.22 6.30
CA ASP A 48 -13.34 -4.63 6.33
C ASP A 48 -14.06 -4.22 5.06
N VAL A 49 -13.72 -3.03 4.53
CA VAL A 49 -14.27 -2.51 3.27
C VAL A 49 -13.79 -3.34 2.07
N PHE A 50 -12.53 -3.77 2.07
CA PHE A 50 -11.94 -4.54 0.97
C PHE A 50 -11.97 -6.06 1.18
N LYS A 51 -12.67 -6.58 2.20
CA LYS A 51 -12.68 -8.02 2.56
C LYS A 51 -13.12 -8.95 1.42
N ASP A 52 -13.98 -8.47 0.54
CA ASP A 52 -14.54 -9.24 -0.58
C ASP A 52 -13.77 -8.98 -1.91
N TYR A 53 -12.71 -8.18 -1.87
CA TYR A 53 -11.86 -7.86 -3.02
C TYR A 53 -10.47 -8.47 -2.89
N PHE A 54 -9.70 -8.01 -1.92
CA PHE A 54 -8.31 -8.43 -1.70
C PHE A 54 -7.86 -8.07 -0.28
N MET A 55 -6.75 -8.64 0.16
CA MET A 55 -6.14 -8.25 1.43
C MET A 55 -5.50 -6.86 1.32
N ILE A 56 -5.63 -6.07 2.37
CA ILE A 56 -4.98 -4.76 2.50
C ILE A 56 -3.86 -4.83 3.54
N GLY A 57 -2.66 -4.40 3.17
CA GLY A 57 -1.46 -4.49 3.99
C GLY A 57 -0.63 -3.23 4.10
N ALA A 58 0.36 -3.31 4.98
CA ALA A 58 1.39 -2.30 5.12
C ALA A 58 2.77 -2.94 5.35
N ALA A 59 3.81 -2.33 4.80
CA ALA A 59 5.18 -2.62 5.19
C ALA A 59 5.47 -2.02 6.57
N LEU A 60 6.19 -2.77 7.41
CA LEU A 60 6.52 -2.36 8.78
C LEU A 60 8.03 -2.29 9.00
N ASN A 61 8.47 -1.21 9.62
CA ASN A 61 9.82 -1.12 10.15
C ASN A 61 9.93 -1.78 11.54
N GLN A 62 11.16 -1.89 12.05
CA GLN A 62 11.44 -2.54 13.33
C GLN A 62 10.78 -1.85 14.53
N ALA A 63 10.65 -0.52 14.54
CA ALA A 63 10.03 0.20 15.65
C ALA A 63 8.52 -0.10 15.73
N GLN A 64 7.88 -0.25 14.59
CA GLN A 64 6.46 -0.59 14.48
C GLN A 64 6.21 -2.04 14.91
N SER A 65 6.94 -3.01 14.36
CA SER A 65 6.76 -4.42 14.69
C SER A 65 7.13 -4.78 16.14
N SER A 66 8.10 -4.07 16.74
CA SER A 66 8.47 -4.25 18.16
C SER A 66 7.54 -3.56 19.15
N GLY A 67 6.55 -2.80 18.68
CA GLY A 67 5.64 -2.05 19.53
C GLY A 67 6.23 -0.77 20.13
N LYS A 68 7.39 -0.33 19.72
CA LYS A 68 7.98 0.96 20.16
C LYS A 68 7.23 2.14 19.57
N ASP A 69 6.67 2.01 18.36
CA ASP A 69 5.75 2.96 17.75
C ASP A 69 4.30 2.49 17.88
N MET A 70 3.74 2.67 19.07
CA MET A 70 2.35 2.29 19.38
C MET A 70 1.31 3.00 18.53
N PHE A 71 1.64 4.17 18.01
CA PHE A 71 0.76 4.91 17.14
C PHE A 71 0.54 4.16 15.81
N SER A 72 1.61 3.84 15.10
CA SER A 72 1.53 3.04 13.87
C SER A 72 0.96 1.64 14.12
N VAL A 73 1.31 1.00 15.25
CA VAL A 73 0.73 -0.30 15.65
C VAL A 73 -0.78 -0.27 15.72
N ASN A 74 -1.37 0.81 16.27
CA ASN A 74 -2.83 0.94 16.35
C ASN A 74 -3.48 1.09 14.97
N LEU A 75 -2.86 1.84 14.06
CA LEU A 75 -3.31 1.94 12.67
C LEU A 75 -3.25 0.57 11.97
N VAL A 76 -2.13 -0.16 12.13
CA VAL A 76 -1.98 -1.50 11.56
C VAL A 76 -3.08 -2.43 12.03
N LYS A 77 -3.29 -2.55 13.32
CA LYS A 77 -4.34 -3.42 13.89
C LYS A 77 -5.74 -3.04 13.42
N LYS A 78 -6.00 -1.76 13.24
CA LYS A 78 -7.30 -1.26 12.81
C LYS A 78 -7.54 -1.52 11.32
N HIS A 79 -6.61 -1.16 10.45
CA HIS A 79 -6.85 -1.01 9.03
C HIS A 79 -6.33 -2.15 8.14
N PHE A 80 -5.36 -2.95 8.61
CA PHE A 80 -4.65 -3.91 7.77
C PHE A 80 -4.87 -5.36 8.22
N ASN A 81 -4.82 -6.30 7.28
CA ASN A 81 -4.90 -7.74 7.51
C ASN A 81 -3.71 -8.52 6.95
N THR A 82 -2.74 -7.83 6.32
CA THR A 82 -1.46 -8.40 5.90
C THR A 82 -0.31 -7.44 6.19
N VAL A 83 0.90 -7.99 6.39
CA VAL A 83 2.12 -7.21 6.69
C VAL A 83 3.34 -7.80 6.01
N THR A 84 4.26 -6.90 5.63
CA THR A 84 5.56 -7.21 5.04
C THR A 84 6.65 -6.49 5.85
N PRO A 85 7.80 -7.10 6.17
CA PRO A 85 8.89 -6.40 6.84
C PRO A 85 9.65 -5.53 5.83
N GLU A 86 9.87 -4.26 6.17
CA GLU A 86 10.54 -3.33 5.26
C GLU A 86 12.02 -3.71 5.00
N ASN A 87 12.78 -4.09 6.06
CA ASN A 87 14.22 -4.35 5.95
C ASN A 87 14.72 -5.58 6.72
N ILE A 88 14.04 -5.99 7.78
CA ILE A 88 14.59 -6.93 8.78
C ILE A 88 14.78 -8.36 8.29
N LEU A 89 14.16 -8.77 7.18
CA LEU A 89 14.35 -10.07 6.54
C LEU A 89 15.23 -10.02 5.28
N LYS A 90 15.71 -8.83 4.88
CA LYS A 90 16.73 -8.72 3.81
C LYS A 90 18.04 -9.36 4.28
N TRP A 91 18.78 -9.93 3.35
CA TRP A 91 19.95 -10.78 3.67
C TRP A 91 20.94 -10.09 4.61
N GLU A 92 21.34 -8.85 4.32
CA GLU A 92 22.32 -8.12 5.17
C GLU A 92 21.83 -7.89 6.60
N SER A 93 20.51 -7.85 6.82
CA SER A 93 19.91 -7.66 8.14
C SER A 93 19.81 -8.95 8.93
N VAL A 94 19.32 -10.03 8.29
CA VAL A 94 19.05 -11.31 8.95
C VAL A 94 20.28 -12.24 8.98
N HIS A 95 21.21 -12.11 8.01
CA HIS A 95 22.39 -12.96 7.88
C HIS A 95 23.64 -12.13 7.45
N PRO A 96 24.10 -11.20 8.33
CA PRO A 96 25.13 -10.22 7.98
C PRO A 96 26.54 -10.79 7.78
N GLU A 97 26.87 -11.89 8.44
CA GLU A 97 28.19 -12.54 8.42
C GLU A 97 28.02 -14.06 8.24
N PRO A 98 29.01 -14.79 7.71
CA PRO A 98 28.98 -16.26 7.68
C PRO A 98 28.65 -16.82 9.06
N GLU A 99 27.80 -17.85 9.12
CA GLU A 99 27.36 -18.53 10.35
C GLU A 99 26.69 -17.65 11.41
N LYS A 100 26.42 -16.35 11.11
CA LYS A 100 25.81 -15.43 12.06
C LYS A 100 24.47 -14.92 11.57
N TYR A 101 23.41 -15.37 12.23
CA TYR A 101 22.05 -14.92 11.97
C TYR A 101 21.55 -13.96 13.06
N ASN A 102 20.90 -12.88 12.65
CA ASN A 102 20.26 -11.91 13.53
C ASN A 102 18.74 -12.06 13.45
N PHE A 103 18.20 -13.08 14.08
CA PHE A 103 16.77 -13.41 14.00
C PHE A 103 15.87 -12.61 14.96
N GLU A 104 16.40 -11.98 15.99
CA GLU A 104 15.58 -11.34 17.04
C GLU A 104 14.60 -10.28 16.48
N PRO A 105 14.98 -9.37 15.56
CA PRO A 105 14.03 -8.45 14.95
C PRO A 105 12.97 -9.16 14.11
N ALA A 106 13.36 -10.19 13.35
CA ALA A 106 12.46 -10.95 12.51
C ALA A 106 11.51 -11.85 13.33
N ASP A 107 11.98 -12.45 14.42
CA ASP A 107 11.12 -13.17 15.38
C ASP A 107 10.06 -12.26 15.97
N THR A 108 10.45 -11.05 16.39
CA THR A 108 9.53 -10.03 16.90
C THR A 108 8.45 -9.63 15.89
N PHE A 109 8.84 -9.44 14.61
CA PHE A 109 7.92 -9.13 13.53
C PHE A 109 6.93 -10.28 13.27
N VAL A 110 7.44 -11.52 13.19
CA VAL A 110 6.57 -12.69 12.95
C VAL A 110 5.63 -12.94 14.12
N ASP A 111 6.09 -12.78 15.36
CA ASP A 111 5.24 -12.86 16.56
C ASP A 111 4.16 -11.77 16.57
N PHE A 112 4.52 -10.55 16.18
CA PHE A 112 3.54 -9.47 16.01
C PHE A 112 2.45 -9.83 15.00
N GLY A 113 2.84 -10.32 13.81
CA GLY A 113 1.89 -10.73 12.76
C GLY A 113 0.98 -11.87 13.24
N LYS A 114 1.55 -12.93 13.82
CA LYS A 114 0.78 -14.08 14.35
C LYS A 114 -0.17 -13.67 15.48
N LYS A 115 0.29 -12.85 16.43
CA LYS A 115 -0.53 -12.36 17.55
C LYS A 115 -1.74 -11.54 17.09
N ASN A 116 -1.63 -10.86 15.95
CA ASN A 116 -2.70 -10.03 15.42
C ASN A 116 -3.47 -10.70 14.26
N ASN A 117 -3.26 -11.99 14.00
CA ASN A 117 -3.89 -12.77 12.92
C ASN A 117 -3.69 -12.14 11.52
N LEU A 118 -2.49 -11.60 11.26
CA LEU A 118 -2.15 -10.99 9.98
C LEU A 118 -1.55 -12.04 9.05
N PHE A 119 -1.83 -11.94 7.75
CA PHE A 119 -1.10 -12.65 6.72
C PHE A 119 0.31 -12.05 6.64
N ILE A 120 1.34 -12.86 6.73
CA ILE A 120 2.73 -12.41 6.81
C ILE A 120 3.44 -12.77 5.52
N VAL A 121 4.07 -11.78 4.88
CA VAL A 121 4.95 -11.96 3.72
C VAL A 121 6.38 -11.77 4.16
N GLY A 122 7.25 -12.70 3.79
CA GLY A 122 8.70 -12.57 3.97
C GLY A 122 9.33 -11.83 2.79
N HIS A 123 10.02 -10.75 3.05
CA HIS A 123 10.67 -9.92 2.03
C HIS A 123 12.13 -9.67 2.44
N THR A 124 13.10 -10.09 1.70
CA THR A 124 13.15 -10.93 0.49
C THR A 124 14.34 -11.89 0.60
N LEU A 125 14.25 -13.05 -0.05
CA LEU A 125 15.33 -14.07 0.09
C LEU A 125 16.52 -13.76 -0.80
N ILE A 126 16.30 -13.48 -2.07
CA ILE A 126 17.33 -13.20 -3.08
C ILE A 126 17.10 -11.83 -3.72
N TRP A 127 18.08 -10.97 -3.57
CA TRP A 127 18.09 -9.65 -4.16
C TRP A 127 19.53 -9.23 -4.51
N HIS A 128 19.74 -8.39 -5.51
CA HIS A 128 21.05 -7.90 -5.91
C HIS A 128 21.57 -6.78 -4.98
N ASN A 129 20.66 -6.11 -4.26
CA ASN A 129 20.96 -5.12 -3.22
C ASN A 129 20.85 -5.73 -1.83
N GLN A 130 21.40 -5.06 -0.83
CA GLN A 130 21.36 -5.43 0.59
C GLN A 130 21.68 -6.92 0.84
N THR A 131 22.63 -7.44 0.03
CA THR A 131 23.26 -8.77 0.19
C THR A 131 24.73 -8.55 0.54
N PRO A 132 25.24 -9.10 1.65
CA PRO A 132 26.61 -8.88 2.09
C PRO A 132 27.63 -9.41 1.08
N LYS A 133 28.77 -8.75 0.96
CA LYS A 133 29.85 -9.15 0.04
C LYS A 133 30.34 -10.59 0.22
N TRP A 134 30.43 -11.06 1.48
CA TRP A 134 30.87 -12.41 1.78
C TRP A 134 30.04 -13.50 1.08
N VAL A 135 28.82 -13.17 0.65
CA VAL A 135 27.98 -14.12 -0.09
C VAL A 135 28.59 -14.44 -1.45
N PHE A 136 29.23 -13.48 -2.07
CA PHE A 136 29.78 -13.55 -3.43
C PHE A 136 31.31 -13.71 -3.48
N GLU A 137 32.00 -13.42 -2.38
CA GLU A 137 33.46 -13.36 -2.30
C GLU A 137 34.02 -14.40 -1.33
N ASP A 138 35.24 -14.84 -1.59
CA ASP A 138 36.06 -15.62 -0.66
C ASP A 138 36.76 -14.71 0.38
N GLU A 139 37.54 -15.28 1.30
CA GLU A 139 38.28 -14.52 2.32
C GLU A 139 39.33 -13.56 1.73
N GLN A 140 39.73 -13.75 0.47
CA GLN A 140 40.69 -12.92 -0.26
C GLN A 140 39.97 -11.83 -1.10
N GLY A 141 38.62 -11.81 -1.13
CA GLY A 141 37.82 -10.88 -1.92
C GLY A 141 37.68 -11.27 -3.38
N ASN A 142 37.99 -12.51 -3.77
CA ASN A 142 37.76 -13.02 -5.12
C ASN A 142 36.34 -13.58 -5.23
N PRO A 143 35.70 -13.53 -6.41
CA PRO A 143 34.42 -14.17 -6.63
C PRO A 143 34.50 -15.67 -6.32
N VAL A 144 33.50 -16.19 -5.60
CA VAL A 144 33.38 -17.63 -5.36
C VAL A 144 32.92 -18.36 -6.62
N ASP A 145 33.11 -19.69 -6.65
CA ASP A 145 32.58 -20.49 -7.75
C ASP A 145 31.06 -20.71 -7.62
N ARG A 146 30.49 -21.20 -8.72
CA ARG A 146 29.05 -21.47 -8.84
C ARG A 146 28.53 -22.39 -7.72
N GLU A 147 29.25 -23.48 -7.43
CA GLU A 147 28.81 -24.47 -6.45
C GLU A 147 28.79 -23.87 -5.04
N THR A 148 29.80 -23.12 -4.68
CA THR A 148 29.87 -22.40 -3.42
C THR A 148 28.72 -21.43 -3.25
N LEU A 149 28.39 -20.63 -4.30
CA LEU A 149 27.31 -19.66 -4.23
C LEU A 149 25.94 -20.35 -4.14
N LEU A 150 25.72 -21.43 -4.89
CA LEU A 150 24.49 -22.24 -4.78
C LEU A 150 24.33 -22.84 -3.38
N ASN A 151 25.39 -23.32 -2.76
CA ASN A 151 25.36 -23.85 -1.40
C ASN A 151 25.04 -22.75 -0.38
N ARG A 152 25.62 -21.56 -0.52
CA ARG A 152 25.32 -20.39 0.33
C ARG A 152 23.84 -19.97 0.17
N MET A 153 23.34 -19.89 -1.06
CA MET A 153 21.95 -19.58 -1.38
C MET A 153 21.00 -20.61 -0.73
N ARG A 154 21.26 -21.89 -0.93
CA ARG A 154 20.43 -22.97 -0.36
C ARG A 154 20.41 -22.92 1.16
N SER A 155 21.61 -22.82 1.78
CA SER A 155 21.73 -22.74 3.24
C SER A 155 20.96 -21.57 3.82
N HIS A 156 21.08 -20.37 3.21
CA HIS A 156 20.36 -19.19 3.64
C HIS A 156 18.83 -19.38 3.55
N ILE A 157 18.34 -19.78 2.38
CA ILE A 157 16.90 -19.98 2.13
C ILE A 157 16.33 -21.03 3.11
N HIS A 158 16.99 -22.18 3.25
CA HIS A 158 16.55 -23.25 4.16
C HIS A 158 16.56 -22.82 5.62
N THR A 159 17.56 -22.05 6.04
CA THR A 159 17.65 -21.56 7.41
C THR A 159 16.58 -20.52 7.72
N VAL A 160 16.39 -19.54 6.83
CA VAL A 160 15.43 -18.45 7.04
C VAL A 160 14.00 -18.96 6.93
N ILE A 161 13.66 -19.65 5.83
CA ILE A 161 12.32 -20.21 5.65
C ILE A 161 12.03 -21.25 6.73
N GLY A 162 12.96 -22.18 6.98
CA GLY A 162 12.80 -23.25 7.95
C GLY A 162 12.49 -22.75 9.36
N ARG A 163 13.09 -21.61 9.78
CA ARG A 163 12.77 -20.97 11.06
C ARG A 163 11.32 -20.51 11.15
N TYR A 164 10.75 -20.05 10.05
CA TYR A 164 9.40 -19.46 10.02
C TYR A 164 8.37 -20.36 9.33
N LYS A 165 8.70 -21.60 9.04
CA LYS A 165 7.80 -22.58 8.40
C LYS A 165 6.46 -22.64 9.09
N GLY A 166 5.37 -22.47 8.29
CA GLY A 166 3.98 -22.41 8.78
C GLY A 166 3.64 -21.15 9.59
N ARG A 167 4.57 -20.20 9.71
CA ARG A 167 4.34 -18.91 10.39
C ARG A 167 4.34 -17.73 9.45
N ILE A 168 5.18 -17.71 8.42
CA ILE A 168 5.14 -16.81 7.28
C ILE A 168 4.31 -17.49 6.19
N ASN A 169 3.39 -16.76 5.60
CA ASN A 169 2.41 -17.29 4.66
C ASN A 169 2.91 -17.33 3.21
N GLY A 170 3.79 -16.42 2.86
CA GLY A 170 4.38 -16.36 1.52
C GLY A 170 5.69 -15.58 1.51
N TRP A 171 6.50 -15.76 0.46
CA TRP A 171 7.84 -15.20 0.34
C TRP A 171 8.06 -14.54 -1.01
N ASP A 172 8.60 -13.33 -1.01
CA ASP A 172 9.28 -12.77 -2.17
C ASP A 172 10.62 -13.50 -2.32
N VAL A 173 10.61 -14.54 -3.18
CA VAL A 173 11.79 -15.44 -3.32
C VAL A 173 12.89 -14.71 -4.06
N VAL A 174 12.56 -14.06 -5.16
CA VAL A 174 13.51 -13.23 -5.92
C VAL A 174 12.91 -11.84 -6.14
N ASN A 175 13.70 -10.83 -5.82
CA ASN A 175 13.35 -9.43 -5.98
C ASN A 175 14.22 -8.81 -7.08
N GLU A 176 13.59 -8.10 -8.04
CA GLU A 176 14.22 -7.21 -9.03
C GLU A 176 15.30 -7.88 -9.90
N ALA A 177 14.97 -9.00 -10.49
CA ALA A 177 15.89 -9.73 -11.36
C ALA A 177 16.04 -9.14 -12.78
N LEU A 178 15.22 -8.14 -13.15
CA LEU A 178 15.17 -7.59 -14.50
C LEU A 178 15.62 -6.13 -14.56
N ASP A 179 16.30 -5.78 -15.64
CA ASP A 179 16.54 -4.40 -16.05
C ASP A 179 15.32 -3.82 -16.79
N GLU A 180 15.28 -2.50 -17.01
CA GLU A 180 14.14 -1.79 -17.60
C GLU A 180 13.78 -2.25 -19.02
N ASP A 181 14.73 -2.84 -19.75
CA ASP A 181 14.52 -3.40 -21.10
C ASP A 181 13.95 -4.84 -21.08
N GLY A 182 13.76 -5.42 -19.88
CA GLY A 182 13.25 -6.77 -19.68
C GLY A 182 14.29 -7.88 -19.81
N THR A 183 15.57 -7.54 -19.92
CA THR A 183 16.68 -8.51 -19.83
C THR A 183 17.01 -8.82 -18.37
N LEU A 184 17.68 -9.96 -18.11
CA LEU A 184 18.16 -10.26 -16.78
C LEU A 184 19.22 -9.24 -16.34
N ARG A 185 19.02 -8.69 -15.13
CA ARG A 185 19.97 -7.77 -14.51
C ARG A 185 21.31 -8.43 -14.33
N GLN A 186 22.39 -7.72 -14.76
CA GLN A 186 23.77 -8.15 -14.59
C GLN A 186 24.16 -8.05 -13.11
N SER A 187 23.71 -9.02 -12.33
CA SER A 187 23.99 -9.14 -10.91
C SER A 187 25.01 -10.24 -10.64
N GLN A 188 25.68 -10.20 -9.50
CA GLN A 188 26.60 -11.28 -9.09
C GLN A 188 25.92 -12.66 -9.03
N TRP A 189 24.59 -12.72 -8.81
CA TRP A 189 23.82 -13.94 -8.92
C TRP A 189 23.85 -14.53 -10.33
N LEU A 190 23.59 -13.67 -11.34
CA LEU A 190 23.62 -14.07 -12.73
C LEU A 190 25.04 -14.38 -13.21
N GLU A 191 26.00 -13.55 -12.87
CA GLU A 191 27.39 -13.69 -13.32
C GLU A 191 28.05 -14.96 -12.82
N ILE A 192 27.82 -15.35 -11.57
CA ILE A 192 28.47 -16.50 -10.94
C ILE A 192 27.68 -17.80 -11.15
N ILE A 193 26.34 -17.76 -11.03
CA ILE A 193 25.51 -18.98 -11.16
C ILE A 193 25.04 -19.19 -12.59
N GLY A 194 24.70 -18.14 -13.30
CA GLY A 194 23.96 -18.21 -14.57
C GLY A 194 22.46 -18.00 -14.37
N ASP A 195 21.71 -18.04 -15.47
CA ASP A 195 20.29 -17.70 -15.51
C ASP A 195 19.35 -18.69 -14.80
N ASP A 196 19.88 -19.84 -14.40
CA ASP A 196 19.15 -20.84 -13.60
C ASP A 196 19.17 -20.56 -12.09
N TYR A 197 19.87 -19.50 -11.61
CA TYR A 197 19.80 -19.09 -10.21
C TYR A 197 18.36 -18.83 -9.76
N LEU A 198 17.51 -18.33 -10.67
CA LEU A 198 16.09 -18.10 -10.44
C LEU A 198 15.35 -19.40 -10.13
N ILE A 199 15.55 -20.43 -10.97
CA ILE A 199 14.95 -21.75 -10.77
C ILE A 199 15.42 -22.32 -9.43
N LYS A 200 16.73 -22.26 -9.14
CA LYS A 200 17.30 -22.79 -7.90
C LYS A 200 16.78 -22.09 -6.65
N ALA A 201 16.59 -20.76 -6.69
CA ALA A 201 16.03 -20.02 -5.56
C ALA A 201 14.61 -20.50 -5.22
N PHE A 202 13.73 -20.64 -6.23
CA PHE A 202 12.36 -21.13 -6.03
C PHE A 202 12.31 -22.62 -5.62
N GLU A 203 13.17 -23.47 -6.19
CA GLU A 203 13.31 -24.88 -5.78
C GLU A 203 13.68 -24.97 -4.29
N PHE A 204 14.72 -24.26 -3.85
CA PHE A 204 15.15 -24.25 -2.45
C PHE A 204 14.10 -23.68 -1.51
N ALA A 205 13.35 -22.66 -1.94
CA ALA A 205 12.26 -22.10 -1.15
C ALA A 205 11.12 -23.12 -0.98
N HIS A 206 10.73 -23.82 -2.06
CA HIS A 206 9.72 -24.87 -2.02
C HIS A 206 10.15 -26.08 -1.19
N GLU A 207 11.43 -26.50 -1.29
CA GLU A 207 11.99 -27.56 -0.45
C GLU A 207 11.90 -27.22 1.05
N ALA A 208 12.17 -25.96 1.42
CA ALA A 208 12.17 -25.52 2.80
C ALA A 208 10.76 -25.44 3.41
N ASP A 209 9.78 -24.87 2.66
CA ASP A 209 8.36 -24.82 3.06
C ASP A 209 7.45 -25.02 1.85
N PRO A 210 6.98 -26.25 1.59
CA PRO A 210 6.09 -26.54 0.47
C PRO A 210 4.72 -25.84 0.53
N ASP A 211 4.28 -25.45 1.72
CA ASP A 211 2.97 -24.85 1.95
C ASP A 211 2.98 -23.31 1.79
N ALA A 212 4.14 -22.68 1.91
CA ALA A 212 4.27 -21.24 1.70
C ALA A 212 4.02 -20.84 0.24
N GLU A 213 3.36 -19.70 0.04
CA GLU A 213 3.24 -19.11 -1.31
C GLU A 213 4.59 -18.49 -1.73
N LEU A 214 4.96 -18.64 -3.00
CA LEU A 214 6.25 -18.17 -3.55
C LEU A 214 6.02 -17.14 -4.65
N TYR A 215 6.70 -15.99 -4.56
CA TYR A 215 6.48 -14.86 -5.43
C TYR A 215 7.77 -14.35 -6.10
N TYR A 216 7.62 -13.85 -7.31
CA TYR A 216 8.57 -12.95 -7.95
C TYR A 216 8.10 -11.51 -7.73
N ASN A 217 8.96 -10.61 -7.31
CA ASN A 217 8.62 -9.20 -7.04
C ASN A 217 9.53 -8.26 -7.84
N ASP A 218 8.96 -7.23 -8.48
CA ASP A 218 9.74 -6.25 -9.24
C ASP A 218 8.99 -4.92 -9.40
N TYR A 219 9.74 -3.84 -9.63
CA TYR A 219 9.19 -2.52 -9.93
C TYR A 219 9.05 -2.29 -11.43
N SER A 220 8.29 -1.28 -11.82
CA SER A 220 8.10 -0.84 -13.23
C SER A 220 7.61 -1.94 -14.18
N LEU A 221 6.94 -2.99 -13.70
CA LEU A 221 6.38 -4.04 -14.55
C LEU A 221 5.23 -3.55 -15.44
N GLU A 222 4.76 -2.34 -15.22
CA GLU A 222 3.81 -1.64 -16.07
C GLU A 222 4.43 -1.16 -17.39
N ASN A 223 5.77 -1.06 -17.46
CA ASN A 223 6.50 -0.83 -18.69
C ASN A 223 6.53 -2.10 -19.54
N GLU A 224 6.12 -1.98 -20.79
CA GLU A 224 5.92 -3.14 -21.67
C GLU A 224 7.18 -3.99 -21.85
N PRO A 225 8.39 -3.46 -22.09
CA PRO A 225 9.60 -4.28 -22.21
C PRO A 225 9.85 -5.13 -20.96
N LYS A 226 9.83 -4.50 -19.78
CA LYS A 226 10.09 -5.18 -18.50
C LYS A 226 8.99 -6.19 -18.16
N ARG A 227 7.72 -5.85 -18.39
CA ARG A 227 6.59 -6.77 -18.27
C ARG A 227 6.76 -8.01 -19.13
N ASN A 228 7.14 -7.84 -20.40
CA ASN A 228 7.37 -8.96 -21.31
C ASN A 228 8.53 -9.85 -20.85
N GLY A 229 9.60 -9.26 -20.30
CA GLY A 229 10.69 -9.97 -19.65
C GLY A 229 10.22 -10.80 -18.47
N ALA A 230 9.43 -10.22 -17.57
CA ALA A 230 8.87 -10.93 -16.42
C ALA A 230 7.91 -12.06 -16.82
N ILE A 231 7.08 -11.85 -17.83
CA ILE A 231 6.22 -12.91 -18.39
C ILE A 231 7.06 -14.07 -18.94
N LYS A 232 8.15 -13.78 -19.65
CA LYS A 232 9.07 -14.80 -20.17
C LYS A 232 9.75 -15.58 -19.01
N LEU A 233 10.19 -14.87 -17.97
CA LEU A 233 10.79 -15.46 -16.77
C LEU A 233 9.80 -16.39 -16.08
N ILE A 234 8.58 -15.93 -15.79
CA ILE A 234 7.55 -16.74 -15.13
C ILE A 234 7.17 -17.96 -15.95
N LYS A 235 7.00 -17.80 -17.28
CA LYS A 235 6.74 -18.93 -18.18
C LYS A 235 7.87 -19.97 -18.16
N LYS A 236 9.14 -19.53 -18.04
CA LYS A 236 10.28 -20.45 -17.89
C LYS A 236 10.18 -21.24 -16.59
N LEU A 237 9.89 -20.58 -15.44
CA LEU A 237 9.72 -21.25 -14.15
C LEU A 237 8.58 -22.29 -14.20
N LEU A 238 7.42 -21.90 -14.75
CA LEU A 238 6.27 -22.81 -14.90
C LEU A 238 6.57 -24.01 -15.82
N ALA A 239 7.31 -23.80 -16.90
CA ALA A 239 7.68 -24.86 -17.85
C ALA A 239 8.66 -25.88 -17.24
N GLU A 240 9.53 -25.44 -16.31
CA GLU A 240 10.43 -26.31 -15.55
C GLU A 240 9.74 -26.99 -14.34
N GLY A 241 8.43 -26.76 -14.15
CA GLY A 241 7.66 -27.33 -13.04
C GLY A 241 7.96 -26.72 -11.67
N VAL A 242 8.57 -25.55 -11.64
CA VAL A 242 8.90 -24.82 -10.42
C VAL A 242 7.65 -24.15 -9.85
N LYS A 243 7.43 -24.30 -8.55
CA LYS A 243 6.33 -23.62 -7.86
C LYS A 243 6.55 -22.10 -7.86
N ILE A 244 5.62 -21.39 -8.47
CA ILE A 244 5.45 -19.93 -8.36
C ILE A 244 3.96 -19.64 -8.24
N ASP A 245 3.55 -19.00 -7.15
CA ASP A 245 2.14 -18.74 -6.85
C ASP A 245 1.68 -17.36 -7.31
N GLY A 246 2.60 -16.42 -7.50
CA GLY A 246 2.23 -15.08 -7.91
C GLY A 246 3.37 -14.16 -8.29
N VAL A 247 2.99 -12.99 -8.78
CA VAL A 247 3.88 -11.87 -9.10
C VAL A 247 3.50 -10.62 -8.32
N GLY A 248 4.49 -9.98 -7.73
CA GLY A 248 4.38 -8.67 -7.10
C GLY A 248 4.72 -7.55 -8.08
N LEU A 249 3.78 -6.65 -8.30
CA LEU A 249 4.02 -5.34 -8.86
C LEU A 249 4.33 -4.43 -7.67
N GLN A 250 5.55 -3.93 -7.54
CA GLN A 250 5.90 -3.12 -6.34
C GLN A 250 4.93 -1.94 -6.15
N GLY A 251 4.61 -1.21 -7.21
CA GLY A 251 3.62 -0.15 -7.10
C GLY A 251 4.18 1.17 -6.57
N HIS A 252 5.49 1.42 -6.73
CA HIS A 252 6.10 2.73 -6.53
C HIS A 252 5.70 3.66 -7.65
N TYR A 253 4.53 4.27 -7.50
CA TYR A 253 3.88 5.04 -8.55
C TYR A 253 4.09 6.54 -8.41
N LYS A 254 3.68 7.25 -9.46
CA LYS A 254 3.64 8.70 -9.52
C LYS A 254 2.24 9.22 -9.72
N MET A 255 2.12 10.52 -9.68
CA MET A 255 0.85 11.21 -9.92
C MET A 255 0.25 10.92 -11.30
N ASP A 256 1.09 10.64 -12.30
CA ASP A 256 0.72 10.45 -13.70
C ASP A 256 1.17 9.12 -14.32
N TRP A 257 1.95 8.33 -13.58
CA TRP A 257 2.45 7.01 -14.05
C TRP A 257 2.23 5.93 -12.96
N PRO A 258 1.87 4.68 -13.37
CA PRO A 258 1.40 4.29 -14.70
C PRO A 258 0.01 4.85 -15.01
N THR A 259 -0.38 4.91 -16.27
CA THR A 259 -1.79 5.18 -16.62
C THR A 259 -2.67 4.01 -16.14
N THR A 260 -3.95 4.25 -15.93
CA THR A 260 -4.91 3.19 -15.57
C THR A 260 -4.95 2.07 -16.60
N SER A 261 -4.83 2.42 -17.89
CA SER A 261 -4.75 1.44 -18.98
C SER A 261 -3.49 0.58 -18.93
N GLN A 262 -2.33 1.16 -18.58
CA GLN A 262 -1.09 0.39 -18.41
C GLN A 262 -1.21 -0.59 -17.24
N LEU A 263 -1.73 -0.14 -16.08
CA LEU A 263 -1.93 -1.00 -14.92
C LEU A 263 -2.92 -2.15 -15.23
N ASP A 264 -4.06 -1.84 -15.82
CA ASP A 264 -5.08 -2.84 -16.20
C ASP A 264 -4.52 -3.87 -17.19
N SER A 265 -3.81 -3.40 -18.23
CA SER A 265 -3.18 -4.27 -19.21
C SER A 265 -2.11 -5.18 -18.59
N THR A 266 -1.37 -4.66 -17.61
CA THR A 266 -0.33 -5.41 -16.89
C THR A 266 -0.96 -6.51 -16.03
N ILE A 267 -2.00 -6.18 -15.26
CA ILE A 267 -2.73 -7.16 -14.45
C ILE A 267 -3.28 -8.28 -15.36
N LYS A 268 -3.95 -7.93 -16.45
CA LYS A 268 -4.50 -8.91 -17.40
C LYS A 268 -3.44 -9.80 -18.05
N ALA A 269 -2.27 -9.24 -18.37
CA ALA A 269 -1.17 -9.99 -18.96
C ALA A 269 -0.60 -11.05 -18.00
N PHE A 270 -0.46 -10.74 -16.71
CA PHE A 270 -0.04 -11.72 -15.71
C PHE A 270 -1.16 -12.68 -15.32
N ALA A 271 -2.41 -12.22 -15.24
CA ALA A 271 -3.58 -13.08 -15.00
C ALA A 271 -3.70 -14.22 -16.03
N ALA A 272 -3.33 -13.97 -17.28
CA ALA A 272 -3.29 -14.97 -18.34
C ALA A 272 -2.29 -16.13 -18.08
N LEU A 273 -1.39 -15.99 -17.10
CA LEU A 273 -0.47 -17.05 -16.68
C LEU A 273 -1.08 -17.98 -15.61
N GLY A 274 -2.25 -17.65 -15.07
CA GLY A 274 -2.92 -18.42 -14.02
C GLY A 274 -2.30 -18.28 -12.63
N ILE A 275 -1.56 -17.20 -12.37
CA ILE A 275 -0.93 -16.90 -11.09
C ILE A 275 -1.58 -15.68 -10.40
N LYS A 276 -1.40 -15.56 -9.08
CA LYS A 276 -1.87 -14.41 -8.30
C LYS A 276 -1.10 -13.14 -8.66
N ILE A 277 -1.77 -12.00 -8.57
CA ILE A 277 -1.16 -10.68 -8.73
C ILE A 277 -1.31 -9.92 -7.41
N MET A 278 -0.24 -9.26 -7.00
CA MET A 278 -0.23 -8.40 -5.81
C MET A 278 0.35 -7.04 -6.18
N ILE A 279 -0.17 -5.99 -5.55
CA ILE A 279 0.56 -4.73 -5.42
C ILE A 279 1.28 -4.81 -4.07
N THR A 280 2.60 -4.84 -4.08
CA THR A 280 3.39 -5.24 -2.91
C THR A 280 3.98 -4.09 -2.11
N GLU A 281 4.14 -2.91 -2.71
CA GLU A 281 4.88 -1.79 -2.13
C GLU A 281 4.25 -0.43 -2.51
N LEU A 282 2.90 -0.38 -2.54
CA LEU A 282 2.18 0.78 -3.07
C LEU A 282 2.50 2.07 -2.32
N ASP A 283 3.00 3.02 -3.05
CA ASP A 283 3.06 4.44 -2.69
C ASP A 283 2.90 5.31 -3.95
N VAL A 284 2.56 6.60 -3.76
CA VAL A 284 2.43 7.56 -4.85
C VAL A 284 3.29 8.78 -4.55
N ASP A 285 4.47 8.85 -5.18
CA ASP A 285 5.37 9.99 -5.02
C ASP A 285 4.75 11.26 -5.56
N VAL A 286 4.57 12.27 -4.69
CA VAL A 286 4.02 13.59 -5.04
C VAL A 286 5.09 14.63 -5.32
N LEU A 287 6.36 14.29 -5.09
CA LEU A 287 7.47 15.22 -5.26
C LEU A 287 8.14 15.06 -6.63
N PRO A 288 8.70 16.13 -7.18
CA PRO A 288 9.41 16.06 -8.46
C PRO A 288 10.66 15.18 -8.35
N TYR A 289 10.84 14.31 -9.35
CA TYR A 289 12.02 13.48 -9.55
C TYR A 289 12.05 12.94 -10.99
N ASP A 290 13.21 12.76 -11.55
CA ASP A 290 13.37 12.20 -12.90
C ASP A 290 13.41 10.66 -12.87
N TRP A 291 12.24 10.05 -12.78
CA TRP A 291 12.09 8.61 -12.79
C TRP A 291 12.42 7.95 -14.15
N GLN A 292 12.28 8.69 -15.24
CA GLN A 292 12.46 8.11 -16.57
C GLN A 292 13.89 7.61 -16.79
N ASN A 293 14.86 8.25 -16.11
CA ASN A 293 16.26 7.89 -16.23
C ASN A 293 16.78 7.00 -15.09
N HIS A 294 16.01 6.80 -14.00
CA HIS A 294 16.57 6.21 -12.79
C HIS A 294 15.72 5.10 -12.14
N GLY A 295 14.43 5.00 -12.46
CA GLY A 295 13.54 4.00 -11.84
C GLY A 295 13.54 4.10 -10.30
N ALA A 296 13.40 2.97 -9.63
CA ALA A 296 13.44 2.84 -8.17
C ALA A 296 14.80 2.34 -7.65
N ASP A 297 15.90 2.66 -8.33
CA ASP A 297 17.24 2.26 -7.91
C ASP A 297 17.61 2.89 -6.54
N ILE A 298 17.67 2.06 -5.51
CA ILE A 298 17.93 2.51 -4.13
C ILE A 298 19.36 3.00 -3.89
N THR A 299 20.27 2.80 -4.82
CA THR A 299 21.67 3.29 -4.72
C THR A 299 21.79 4.79 -4.98
N LEU A 300 20.73 5.41 -5.52
CA LEU A 300 20.71 6.82 -5.83
C LEU A 300 20.78 7.68 -4.57
N ASN A 301 21.64 8.70 -4.61
CA ASN A 301 21.78 9.71 -3.57
C ASN A 301 21.94 11.08 -4.22
N ILE A 302 20.84 11.80 -4.35
CA ILE A 302 20.77 13.12 -4.98
C ILE A 302 20.82 14.19 -3.91
N GLU A 303 21.61 15.25 -4.13
CA GLU A 303 21.69 16.39 -3.21
C GLU A 303 20.33 17.11 -3.13
N LEU A 304 19.94 17.49 -1.90
CA LEU A 304 18.70 18.19 -1.66
C LEU A 304 18.74 19.61 -2.23
N GLN A 305 17.85 19.90 -3.16
CA GLN A 305 17.59 21.21 -3.73
C GLN A 305 16.16 21.64 -3.39
N GLU A 306 15.90 22.95 -3.33
CA GLU A 306 14.57 23.44 -2.91
C GLU A 306 13.44 22.99 -3.86
N GLU A 307 13.72 22.96 -5.16
CA GLU A 307 12.79 22.49 -6.20
C GLU A 307 12.41 21.01 -6.06
N LEU A 308 13.26 20.20 -5.43
CA LEU A 308 12.99 18.79 -5.17
C LEU A 308 12.19 18.54 -3.87
N ASN A 309 11.93 19.60 -3.09
CA ASN A 309 11.15 19.55 -1.85
C ASN A 309 10.17 20.73 -1.73
N PRO A 310 9.28 20.94 -2.71
CA PRO A 310 8.43 22.13 -2.77
C PRO A 310 7.40 22.22 -1.63
N TYR A 311 7.08 21.09 -0.98
CA TYR A 311 6.01 21.01 0.03
C TYR A 311 6.54 20.84 1.46
N LYS A 312 7.72 21.39 1.79
CA LYS A 312 8.35 21.28 3.12
C LYS A 312 7.49 21.76 4.29
N ASN A 313 6.48 22.60 4.04
CA ASN A 313 5.58 23.17 5.05
C ASN A 313 4.17 22.56 5.04
N GLY A 314 3.95 21.46 4.31
CA GLY A 314 2.65 20.80 4.16
C GLY A 314 2.22 20.69 2.71
N LEU A 315 1.44 19.66 2.41
CA LEU A 315 0.92 19.41 1.07
C LEU A 315 -0.26 20.35 0.78
N PRO A 316 -0.23 21.16 -0.30
CA PRO A 316 -1.36 22.02 -0.67
C PRO A 316 -2.65 21.22 -0.91
N ASP A 317 -3.82 21.78 -0.57
CA ASP A 317 -5.12 21.11 -0.73
C ASP A 317 -5.36 20.66 -2.18
N SER A 318 -4.96 21.46 -3.17
CA SER A 318 -5.07 21.07 -4.59
C SER A 318 -4.29 19.82 -4.93
N VAL A 319 -3.08 19.63 -4.36
CA VAL A 319 -2.26 18.45 -4.54
C VAL A 319 -2.82 17.27 -3.75
N GLN A 320 -3.36 17.51 -2.53
CA GLN A 320 -4.10 16.50 -1.75
C GLN A 320 -5.28 15.93 -2.55
N GLN A 321 -6.08 16.80 -3.18
CA GLN A 321 -7.21 16.37 -4.01
C GLN A 321 -6.76 15.65 -5.28
N SER A 322 -5.63 16.03 -5.87
CA SER A 322 -5.05 15.33 -7.01
C SER A 322 -4.56 13.93 -6.61
N LEU A 323 -3.89 13.80 -5.46
CA LEU A 323 -3.47 12.52 -4.91
C LEU A 323 -4.69 11.61 -4.60
N ALA A 324 -5.76 12.18 -4.05
CA ALA A 324 -7.00 11.45 -3.80
C ALA A 324 -7.61 10.89 -5.10
N LYS A 325 -7.67 11.70 -6.16
CA LYS A 325 -8.12 11.24 -7.49
C LYS A 325 -7.21 10.17 -8.07
N ARG A 326 -5.90 10.29 -7.86
CA ARG A 326 -4.93 9.30 -8.31
C ARG A 326 -5.17 7.96 -7.63
N TYR A 327 -5.28 7.93 -6.30
CA TYR A 327 -5.60 6.72 -5.55
C TYR A 327 -6.94 6.12 -5.96
N ALA A 328 -7.99 6.94 -6.13
CA ALA A 328 -9.28 6.48 -6.63
C ALA A 328 -9.13 5.77 -7.98
N SER A 329 -8.40 6.35 -8.93
CA SER A 329 -8.21 5.76 -10.25
C SER A 329 -7.41 4.45 -10.22
N LEU A 330 -6.44 4.30 -9.31
CA LEU A 330 -5.71 3.06 -9.10
C LEU A 330 -6.62 1.98 -8.51
N PHE A 331 -7.36 2.32 -7.46
CA PHE A 331 -8.25 1.37 -6.78
C PHE A 331 -9.44 0.96 -7.64
N ASP A 332 -9.95 1.84 -8.53
CA ASP A 332 -10.94 1.47 -9.54
C ASP A 332 -10.42 0.33 -10.44
N VAL A 333 -9.17 0.40 -10.91
CA VAL A 333 -8.56 -0.68 -11.68
C VAL A 333 -8.40 -1.95 -10.85
N LEU A 334 -7.93 -1.84 -9.59
CA LEU A 334 -7.67 -2.99 -8.74
C LEU A 334 -8.95 -3.72 -8.35
N THR A 335 -10.02 -2.99 -8.01
CA THR A 335 -11.33 -3.58 -7.67
C THR A 335 -12.01 -4.22 -8.87
N ASN A 336 -11.84 -3.68 -10.08
CA ASN A 336 -12.32 -4.28 -11.32
C ASN A 336 -11.56 -5.56 -11.71
N ASN A 337 -10.40 -5.84 -11.11
CA ASN A 337 -9.58 -7.03 -11.35
C ASN A 337 -9.45 -7.91 -10.09
N ASN A 338 -10.40 -7.86 -9.17
CA ASN A 338 -10.36 -8.53 -7.87
C ASN A 338 -10.33 -10.08 -7.94
N GLU A 339 -10.73 -10.67 -9.06
CA GLU A 339 -10.61 -12.14 -9.26
C GLU A 339 -9.15 -12.61 -9.33
N THR A 340 -8.22 -11.71 -9.66
CA THR A 340 -6.81 -12.01 -9.85
C THR A 340 -5.88 -11.23 -8.90
N VAL A 341 -6.26 -10.00 -8.53
CA VAL A 341 -5.55 -9.22 -7.53
C VAL A 341 -5.88 -9.75 -6.14
N SER A 342 -4.90 -10.34 -5.47
CA SER A 342 -5.10 -11.00 -4.17
C SER A 342 -4.72 -10.13 -2.96
N ARG A 343 -3.87 -9.12 -3.16
CA ARG A 343 -3.33 -8.29 -2.09
C ARG A 343 -2.87 -6.91 -2.60
N VAL A 344 -3.10 -5.88 -1.77
CA VAL A 344 -2.54 -4.54 -1.95
C VAL A 344 -1.84 -4.13 -0.66
N THR A 345 -0.53 -3.97 -0.69
CA THR A 345 0.30 -3.60 0.46
C THR A 345 0.91 -2.22 0.22
N PHE A 346 0.66 -1.28 1.11
CA PHE A 346 1.30 0.04 1.10
C PHE A 346 2.73 -0.06 1.64
N TRP A 347 3.68 0.66 1.03
CA TRP A 347 5.07 0.65 1.50
C TRP A 347 5.27 1.63 2.66
N GLY A 348 4.61 1.32 3.75
CA GLY A 348 4.60 2.07 5.01
C GLY A 348 3.20 2.24 5.58
N VAL A 349 3.12 2.67 6.83
CA VAL A 349 1.86 2.86 7.57
C VAL A 349 1.32 4.28 7.41
N SER A 350 2.21 5.27 7.44
CA SER A 350 1.88 6.71 7.32
C SER A 350 3.01 7.48 6.65
N ASP A 351 2.73 8.69 6.19
CA ASP A 351 3.72 9.59 5.56
C ASP A 351 4.95 9.85 6.45
N LYS A 352 4.84 9.64 7.77
CA LYS A 352 5.91 9.88 8.74
C LYS A 352 7.15 9.04 8.44
N ASP A 353 6.96 7.76 8.17
CA ASP A 353 8.03 6.77 8.04
C ASP A 353 8.25 6.31 6.59
N SER A 354 7.67 7.01 5.61
CA SER A 354 7.89 6.67 4.19
C SER A 354 9.36 6.79 3.81
N TRP A 355 9.88 5.76 3.11
CA TRP A 355 11.23 5.74 2.56
C TRP A 355 11.50 6.91 1.60
N LEU A 356 10.46 7.38 0.89
CA LEU A 356 10.50 8.53 -0.02
C LEU A 356 10.84 9.87 0.69
N ASN A 357 10.85 9.92 2.02
CA ASN A 357 11.37 11.07 2.75
C ASN A 357 12.91 11.17 2.67
N ASN A 358 13.58 10.06 2.34
CA ASN A 358 15.03 9.98 2.34
C ASN A 358 15.60 9.43 1.02
N TRP A 359 14.75 9.07 0.08
CA TRP A 359 15.16 8.56 -1.22
C TRP A 359 14.37 9.24 -2.35
N PRO A 360 14.97 9.53 -3.52
CA PRO A 360 16.41 9.50 -3.79
C PRO A 360 17.14 10.70 -3.18
N VAL A 361 16.40 11.63 -2.58
CA VAL A 361 16.89 12.86 -1.96
C VAL A 361 16.65 12.79 -0.46
N ARG A 362 17.70 12.77 0.34
CA ARG A 362 17.58 12.66 1.80
C ARG A 362 17.00 13.94 2.42
N GLY A 363 16.05 13.77 3.35
CA GLY A 363 15.47 14.87 4.12
C GLY A 363 14.32 15.61 3.43
N ARG A 364 13.70 15.01 2.39
CA ARG A 364 12.48 15.54 1.79
C ARG A 364 11.26 15.32 2.68
N MET A 365 10.21 16.10 2.43
CA MET A 365 8.88 15.91 3.05
C MET A 365 7.92 15.37 1.99
N ASN A 366 7.83 14.03 1.88
CA ASN A 366 6.91 13.39 0.94
C ASN A 366 5.58 13.01 1.63
N TYR A 367 4.53 12.80 0.83
CA TYR A 367 3.16 12.56 1.29
C TYR A 367 2.49 11.42 0.51
N PRO A 368 3.14 10.24 0.38
CA PRO A 368 2.74 9.25 -0.60
C PRO A 368 1.61 8.31 -0.15
N LEU A 369 1.28 8.25 1.16
CA LEU A 369 0.40 7.24 1.73
C LEU A 369 -1.00 7.77 2.06
N LEU A 370 -1.88 6.89 2.57
CA LEU A 370 -3.26 7.23 2.90
C LEU A 370 -3.42 7.96 4.24
N PHE A 371 -2.46 7.80 5.15
CA PHE A 371 -2.43 8.45 6.45
C PHE A 371 -1.32 9.48 6.50
N ASP A 372 -1.62 10.63 7.08
CA ASP A 372 -0.65 11.70 7.27
C ASP A 372 0.40 11.35 8.37
N ARG A 373 1.30 12.28 8.67
CA ARG A 373 2.36 12.11 9.68
C ARG A 373 1.83 11.98 11.11
N ASN A 374 0.57 12.39 11.35
CA ASN A 374 -0.14 12.25 12.61
C ASN A 374 -1.07 11.02 12.61
N GLY A 375 -1.13 10.26 11.49
CA GLY A 375 -1.99 9.10 11.28
C GLY A 375 -3.44 9.44 11.05
N GLU A 376 -3.74 10.69 10.77
CA GLU A 376 -5.08 11.07 10.36
C GLU A 376 -5.32 10.67 8.91
N PRO A 377 -6.53 10.21 8.57
CA PRO A 377 -6.88 9.87 7.20
C PRO A 377 -6.78 11.10 6.28
N LYS A 378 -6.13 10.94 5.14
CA LYS A 378 -6.05 11.97 4.11
C LYS A 378 -7.24 11.88 3.16
N PRO A 379 -7.51 12.89 2.30
CA PRO A 379 -8.52 12.80 1.25
C PRO A 379 -8.35 11.56 0.35
N ALA A 380 -7.13 11.05 0.20
CA ALA A 380 -6.83 9.81 -0.51
C ALA A 380 -7.45 8.57 0.16
N PHE A 381 -7.47 8.51 1.49
CA PHE A 381 -8.14 7.43 2.24
C PHE A 381 -9.64 7.39 1.93
N GLU A 382 -10.32 8.55 2.01
CA GLU A 382 -11.75 8.65 1.72
C GLU A 382 -12.07 8.27 0.26
N ALA A 383 -11.18 8.64 -0.66
CA ALA A 383 -11.33 8.32 -2.07
C ALA A 383 -11.24 6.81 -2.32
N VAL A 384 -10.27 6.13 -1.68
CA VAL A 384 -10.10 4.67 -1.76
C VAL A 384 -11.31 3.93 -1.18
N ILE A 385 -11.83 4.35 -0.03
CA ILE A 385 -13.04 3.76 0.57
C ILE A 385 -14.24 3.83 -0.40
N LYS A 386 -14.43 4.98 -1.05
CA LYS A 386 -15.54 5.19 -2.00
C LYS A 386 -15.46 4.27 -3.23
N GLU A 387 -14.28 3.86 -3.65
CA GLU A 387 -14.15 2.96 -4.80
C GLU A 387 -14.71 1.56 -4.49
N ALA A 388 -14.50 1.05 -3.29
CA ALA A 388 -15.09 -0.22 -2.88
C ALA A 388 -16.63 -0.16 -2.77
N ASP A 389 -17.17 0.98 -2.34
CA ASP A 389 -18.63 1.16 -2.20
C ASP A 389 -19.35 1.22 -3.57
N LYS A 390 -18.69 1.72 -4.63
CA LYS A 390 -19.30 1.85 -5.97
C LYS A 390 -19.73 0.51 -6.58
N GLN A 391 -19.05 -0.58 -6.26
CA GLN A 391 -19.34 -1.90 -6.83
C GLN A 391 -20.42 -2.67 -6.05
N ASN A 392 -20.87 -2.13 -4.91
CA ASN A 392 -21.96 -2.70 -4.12
C ASN A 392 -23.35 -2.18 -4.54
N TYR A 393 -23.44 -1.37 -5.58
CA TYR A 393 -24.67 -0.80 -6.19
C TYR A 393 -24.72 -1.08 -7.69
#